data_84df515657f0b32b9002871bde7da90f
#
_entry.id   84df515657f0b32b9002871bde7da90f
#
_cell.length_a   1.000
_cell.length_b   1.000
_cell.length_c   1.000
_cell.angle_alpha   90.00
_cell.angle_beta   90.00
_cell.angle_gamma   90.00
#
_symmetry.space_group_name_H-M   'P 1'
#
loop_
_entity.id
_entity.type
_entity.pdbx_description
1 polymer ?
#
loop_
_entity_poly.entity_id
_entity_poly.type
_entity_poly.pdbx_seq_one_letter_code
_entity_poly.pdbx_strand_id
1 'polypeptide(L)'
;MSTSRSAVYELFVLPSAQKDLDGLEASVFERTLGKIRALSKDARPPGCLKLTGEEGYRIRVGDHRVLYRIDDASRRIFIYRVKHRKDVYS
;
A
#
# COMPACT_ATOMS: atom_id res chain seq x y z
N MET A 1 -27.24 4.65 -5.34
CA MET A 1 -26.40 5.32 -5.23
C MET A 1 -25.41 5.07 -4.26
N SER A 2 -25.68 4.73 -3.23
CA SER A 2 -24.70 4.53 -2.22
C SER A 2 -23.90 3.27 -2.37
N THR A 3 -24.25 2.43 -3.29
CA THR A 3 -23.56 1.17 -3.43
C THR A 3 -22.08 1.31 -3.77
N SER A 4 -21.72 2.36 -4.51
CA SER A 4 -20.33 2.53 -4.88
C SER A 4 -19.46 2.78 -3.67
N ARG A 5 -19.99 3.30 -2.62
CA ARG A 5 -19.20 3.57 -1.45
C ARG A 5 -18.80 2.33 -0.68
N SER A 6 -19.59 1.28 -0.79
CA SER A 6 -19.29 0.06 -0.07
C SER A 6 -18.03 -0.62 -0.61
N ALA A 7 -17.58 -0.24 -1.80
CA ALA A 7 -16.40 -0.80 -2.40
C ALA A 7 -15.13 0.01 -2.09
N VAL A 8 -15.29 1.09 -1.35
CA VAL A 8 -14.15 1.96 -1.03
C VAL A 8 -13.58 1.58 0.33
N TYR A 9 -12.25 1.44 0.37
CA TYR A 9 -11.56 1.14 1.60
C TYR A 9 -10.97 2.39 2.20
N GLU A 10 -10.96 2.46 3.51
CA GLU A 10 -10.33 3.55 4.24
C GLU A 10 -8.85 3.23 4.37
N LEU A 11 -7.99 4.21 4.10
CA LEU A 11 -6.55 4.01 4.10
C LEU A 11 -5.93 4.55 5.37
N PHE A 12 -5.05 3.76 5.96
CA PHE A 12 -4.29 4.15 7.14
C PHE A 12 -2.82 3.94 6.85
N VAL A 13 -2.04 5.01 6.95
CA VAL A 13 -0.59 4.91 6.80
C VAL A 13 -0.01 4.85 8.20
N LEU A 14 0.55 3.69 8.55
CA LEU A 14 1.09 3.51 9.89
C LEU A 14 2.40 4.28 10.06
N PRO A 15 2.81 4.57 11.29
CA PRO A 15 3.99 5.39 11.52
C PRO A 15 5.26 4.89 10.83
N SER A 16 5.48 3.59 10.77
CA SER A 16 6.67 3.05 10.11
C SER A 16 6.64 3.34 8.61
N ALA A 17 5.45 3.22 7.99
CA ALA A 17 5.31 3.52 6.57
C ALA A 17 5.43 5.03 6.32
N GLN A 18 4.89 5.83 7.22
CA GLN A 18 4.99 7.29 7.08
C GLN A 18 6.46 7.71 7.11
N LYS A 19 7.22 7.12 8.00
CA LYS A 19 8.64 7.40 8.09
C LYS A 19 9.36 7.02 6.80
N ASP A 20 9.00 5.87 6.22
CA ASP A 20 9.58 5.45 4.95
C ASP A 20 9.24 6.45 3.85
N LEU A 21 7.98 6.91 3.81
CA LEU A 21 7.54 7.87 2.81
C LEU A 21 8.27 9.20 2.93
N ASP A 22 8.48 9.65 4.16
CA ASP A 22 9.14 10.92 4.41
C ASP A 22 10.57 10.93 3.90
N GLY A 23 11.18 9.78 3.75
CA GLY A 23 12.54 9.67 3.25
C GLY A 23 12.64 9.57 1.75
N LEU A 24 11.53 9.58 1.03
CA LEU A 24 11.55 9.45 -0.42
C LEU A 24 11.77 10.77 -1.12
N GLU A 25 12.39 10.69 -2.30
CA GLU A 25 12.50 11.83 -3.18
C GLU A 25 11.11 12.30 -3.58
N ALA A 26 10.94 13.57 -3.85
CA ALA A 26 9.62 14.14 -4.13
C ALA A 26 8.86 13.40 -5.23
N SER A 27 9.52 13.10 -6.35
CA SER A 27 8.84 12.44 -7.46
C SER A 27 8.42 11.02 -7.10
N VAL A 28 9.25 10.30 -6.36
CA VAL A 28 8.94 8.95 -5.93
C VAL A 28 7.82 8.98 -4.89
N PHE A 29 7.87 9.95 -3.99
CA PHE A 29 6.82 10.13 -2.99
C PHE A 29 5.47 10.31 -3.66
N GLU A 30 5.38 11.18 -4.66
CA GLU A 30 4.12 11.44 -5.34
C GLU A 30 3.58 10.21 -6.05
N ARG A 31 4.45 9.46 -6.72
CA ARG A 31 4.04 8.26 -7.41
C ARG A 31 3.57 7.20 -6.42
N THR A 32 4.30 7.06 -5.32
CA THR A 32 3.95 6.07 -4.30
C THR A 32 2.61 6.43 -3.67
N LEU A 33 2.41 7.71 -3.36
CA LEU A 33 1.18 8.16 -2.77
C LEU A 33 -0.01 7.91 -3.70
N GLY A 34 0.19 8.14 -5.00
CA GLY A 34 -0.85 7.86 -5.99
C GLY A 34 -1.26 6.40 -6.02
N LYS A 35 -0.27 5.50 -5.93
CA LYS A 35 -0.56 4.07 -5.88
C LYS A 35 -1.29 3.68 -4.61
N ILE A 36 -0.88 4.26 -3.48
CA ILE A 36 -1.56 3.99 -2.22
C ILE A 36 -3.01 4.44 -2.28
N ARG A 37 -3.25 5.63 -2.82
CA ARG A 37 -4.61 6.15 -2.92
C ARG A 37 -5.49 5.27 -3.80
N ALA A 38 -4.92 4.70 -4.85
CA ALA A 38 -5.66 3.83 -5.75
C ALA A 38 -6.13 2.55 -5.05
N LEU A 39 -5.45 2.13 -3.99
CA LEU A 39 -5.85 0.95 -3.24
C LEU A 39 -7.23 1.12 -2.61
N SER A 40 -7.63 2.35 -2.36
CA SER A 40 -8.95 2.63 -1.78
C SER A 40 -10.06 2.07 -2.66
N LYS A 41 -9.88 2.12 -3.96
CA LYS A 41 -10.90 1.64 -4.90
C LYS A 41 -10.65 0.21 -5.36
N ASP A 42 -9.40 -0.23 -5.30
CA ASP A 42 -9.06 -1.59 -5.71
C ASP A 42 -7.96 -2.08 -4.79
N ALA A 43 -8.35 -2.80 -3.77
CA ALA A 43 -7.42 -3.24 -2.74
C ALA A 43 -6.44 -4.30 -3.23
N ARG A 44 -6.80 -4.99 -4.31
CA ARG A 44 -5.92 -6.01 -4.90
C ARG A 44 -5.75 -5.72 -6.38
N PRO A 45 -5.04 -4.65 -6.72
CA PRO A 45 -4.90 -4.24 -8.12
C PRO A 45 -4.04 -5.22 -8.90
N PRO A 46 -4.09 -5.16 -10.24
CA PRO A 46 -3.20 -5.97 -11.05
C PRO A 46 -1.76 -5.72 -10.63
N GLY A 47 -0.99 -6.80 -10.50
CA GLY A 47 0.40 -6.68 -10.08
C GLY A 47 0.62 -6.79 -8.59
N CYS A 48 -0.45 -6.79 -7.78
CA CYS A 48 -0.25 -7.00 -6.36
C CYS A 48 0.04 -8.48 -6.10
N LEU A 49 0.85 -8.74 -5.10
CA LEU A 49 1.22 -10.10 -4.73
C LEU A 49 0.95 -10.31 -3.26
N LYS A 50 0.42 -11.50 -2.94
CA LYS A 50 0.22 -11.86 -1.56
C LYS A 50 1.57 -12.28 -0.98
N LEU A 51 1.86 -11.80 0.23
CA LEU A 51 3.13 -12.12 0.87
C LEU A 51 3.15 -13.57 1.34
N THR A 52 4.32 -14.21 1.19
CA THR A 52 4.50 -15.57 1.62
C THR A 52 5.03 -15.57 3.05
N GLY A 53 4.38 -16.34 3.92
CA GLY A 53 4.82 -16.44 5.30
C GLY A 53 4.46 -15.25 6.17
N GLU A 54 3.81 -14.26 5.60
CA GLU A 54 3.36 -13.09 6.34
C GLU A 54 1.97 -12.73 5.87
N GLU A 55 1.25 -12.04 6.72
CA GLU A 55 -0.06 -11.54 6.35
C GLU A 55 0.13 -10.27 5.55
N GLY A 56 -0.59 -10.14 4.45
CA GLY A 56 -0.57 -8.91 3.70
C GLY A 56 -0.23 -9.08 2.24
N TYR A 57 -0.06 -7.94 1.61
CA TYR A 57 0.15 -7.84 0.18
C TYR A 57 1.21 -6.80 -0.12
N ARG A 58 1.74 -6.83 -1.33
CA ARG A 58 2.66 -5.80 -1.77
C ARG A 58 2.32 -5.36 -3.18
N ILE A 59 2.58 -4.08 -3.45
CA ILE A 59 2.53 -3.56 -4.82
C ILE A 59 3.85 -2.90 -5.11
N ARG A 60 4.23 -2.90 -6.38
CA ARG A 60 5.49 -2.31 -6.81
C ARG A 60 5.26 -0.88 -7.27
N VAL A 61 6.17 0.01 -6.89
CA VAL A 61 6.19 1.38 -7.39
C VAL A 61 7.64 1.69 -7.75
N GLY A 62 7.99 1.53 -9.01
CA GLY A 62 9.37 1.69 -9.44
C GLY A 62 10.26 0.67 -8.73
N ASP A 63 11.26 1.14 -8.01
CA ASP A 63 12.17 0.30 -7.25
C ASP A 63 11.72 0.08 -5.82
N HIS A 64 10.52 0.53 -5.50
CA HIS A 64 10.00 0.41 -4.14
C HIS A 64 8.84 -0.56 -4.09
N ARG A 65 8.55 -1.06 -2.90
CA ARG A 65 7.42 -1.93 -2.66
C ARG A 65 6.64 -1.41 -1.48
N VAL A 66 5.33 -1.30 -1.67
CA VAL A 66 4.42 -0.88 -0.61
C VAL A 66 3.83 -2.14 0.00
N LEU A 67 4.02 -2.31 1.29
CA LEU A 67 3.51 -3.47 2.02
C LEU A 67 2.28 -3.04 2.81
N TYR A 68 1.20 -3.78 2.65
CA TYR A 68 -0.05 -3.39 3.28
C TYR A 68 -0.88 -4.61 3.66
N ARG A 69 -1.78 -4.40 4.60
CA ARG A 69 -2.75 -5.43 5.01
C ARG A 69 -4.14 -4.93 4.71
N ILE A 70 -5.04 -5.85 4.42
CA ILE A 70 -6.42 -5.54 4.10
C ILE A 70 -7.32 -6.17 5.13
N ASP A 71 -8.20 -5.37 5.71
CA ASP A 71 -9.26 -5.87 6.58
C ASP A 71 -10.57 -5.70 5.81
N ASP A 72 -11.00 -6.76 5.16
CA ASP A 72 -12.19 -6.72 4.33
C ASP A 72 -13.46 -6.49 5.14
N ALA A 73 -13.50 -7.01 6.36
CA ALA A 73 -14.69 -6.86 7.20
C ALA A 73 -14.95 -5.41 7.55
N SER A 74 -13.92 -4.66 7.87
CA SER A 74 -14.06 -3.26 8.24
C SER A 74 -13.80 -2.32 7.08
N ARG A 75 -13.39 -2.84 5.92
CA ARG A 75 -13.03 -2.04 4.75
C ARG A 75 -11.90 -1.08 5.05
N ARG A 76 -10.83 -1.59 5.62
CA ARG A 76 -9.66 -0.79 5.97
C ARG A 76 -8.40 -1.40 5.39
N ILE A 77 -7.49 -0.54 4.98
CA ILE A 77 -6.19 -0.94 4.47
C ILE A 77 -5.13 -0.26 5.33
N PHE A 78 -4.18 -1.04 5.81
CA PHE A 78 -3.11 -0.52 6.65
C PHE A 78 -1.79 -0.65 5.89
N ILE A 79 -1.22 0.50 5.51
CA ILE A 79 0.08 0.53 4.85
C ILE A 79 1.12 0.55 5.97
N TYR A 80 1.94 -0.50 6.07
CA TYR A 80 2.85 -0.60 7.20
C TYR A 80 4.32 -0.43 6.83
N ARG A 81 4.70 -0.59 5.56
CA ARG A 81 6.07 -0.30 5.15
C ARG A 81 6.12 0.10 3.69
N VAL A 82 7.11 0.91 3.36
CA VAL A 82 7.47 1.20 1.97
C VAL A 82 8.96 0.94 1.89
N LYS A 83 9.35 -0.12 1.20
CA LYS A 83 10.74 -0.56 1.16
C LYS A 83 11.33 -0.45 -0.22
N HIS A 84 12.60 -0.09 -0.27
CA HIS A 84 13.34 -0.13 -1.52
C HIS A 84 13.60 -1.60 -1.85
N ARG A 85 13.69 -1.94 -3.13
CA ARG A 85 13.91 -3.33 -3.53
C ARG A 85 15.15 -3.94 -2.88
N LYS A 86 16.16 -3.14 -2.62
CA LYS A 86 17.37 -3.63 -1.95
C LYS A 86 17.10 -4.13 -0.55
N ASP A 87 16.19 -3.47 0.15
CA ASP A 87 15.87 -3.83 1.53
C ASP A 87 15.07 -5.13 1.61
N VAL A 88 14.39 -5.47 0.53
CA VAL A 88 13.58 -6.69 0.51
C VAL A 88 14.45 -7.93 0.48
N TYR A 89 15.63 -7.81 -0.10
CA TYR A 89 16.52 -8.94 -0.25
C TYR A 89 17.60 -9.06 0.82
N SER A 90 17.63 -8.12 1.75
CA SER A 90 18.68 -8.16 2.80
C SER A 90 18.23 -8.82 4.07
#